data_8c1661b381699ddd773f622c705984d4
#
_entry.id   8c1661b381699ddd773f622c705984d4
#
_cell.length_a   1.000
_cell.length_b   1.000
_cell.length_c   1.000
_cell.angle_alpha   90.00
_cell.angle_beta   90.00
_cell.angle_gamma   90.00
#
_symmetry.space_group_name_H-M   'P 1'
#
loop_
_entity.id
_entity.type
_entity.pdbx_description
1 polymer ?
#
loop_
_entity_poly.entity_id
_entity_poly.type
_entity_poly.pdbx_seq_one_letter_code
_entity_poly.pdbx_strand_id
1 'polypeptide(L)' 'MKTAENIAFGKRVAELRRNAGYSQEQFAFKCDVDRTYIGTIERGEKSPTLNTIEKIALALEMSKKELFDY' A
#
# COMPACT_ATOMS: atom_id res chain seq x y z
N MET A 1 -7.39 -7.18 -11.63
CA MET A 1 -6.58 -7.28 -12.88
C MET A 1 -5.25 -6.60 -12.68
N LYS A 2 -4.16 -7.27 -13.04
CA LYS A 2 -2.83 -6.70 -12.89
C LYS A 2 -2.54 -5.74 -14.06
N THR A 3 -2.29 -4.48 -13.74
CA THR A 3 -1.81 -3.49 -14.70
C THR A 3 -0.41 -3.08 -14.30
N ALA A 4 0.34 -2.49 -15.23
CA ALA A 4 1.68 -2.00 -14.94
C ALA A 4 1.64 -1.01 -13.77
N GLU A 5 0.63 -0.15 -13.73
CA GLU A 5 0.47 0.86 -12.69
C GLU A 5 0.19 0.21 -11.33
N ASN A 6 -0.70 -0.78 -11.29
CA ASN A 6 -1.01 -1.47 -10.04
C ASN A 6 0.18 -2.26 -9.53
N ILE A 7 0.94 -2.89 -10.42
CA ILE A 7 2.15 -3.63 -10.05
C ILE A 7 3.19 -2.68 -9.47
N ALA A 8 3.42 -1.55 -10.12
CA ALA A 8 4.39 -0.55 -9.64
C ALA A 8 3.98 0.01 -8.28
N PHE A 9 2.72 0.37 -8.12
CA PHE A 9 2.21 0.88 -6.85
C PHE A 9 2.32 -0.18 -5.74
N GLY A 10 1.96 -1.43 -6.05
CA GLY A 10 2.06 -2.52 -5.08
C GLY A 10 3.47 -2.74 -4.59
N LYS A 11 4.46 -2.70 -5.50
CA LYS A 11 5.87 -2.83 -5.14
C LYS A 11 6.32 -1.68 -4.25
N ARG A 12 5.88 -0.46 -4.57
CA ARG A 12 6.19 0.72 -3.78
C ARG A 12 5.67 0.58 -2.36
N VAL A 13 4.41 0.18 -2.21
CA VAL A 13 3.78 -0.01 -0.90
C VAL A 13 4.54 -1.08 -0.10
N ALA A 14 4.85 -2.21 -0.72
CA ALA A 14 5.57 -3.30 -0.05
C ALA A 14 6.94 -2.83 0.43
N GLU A 15 7.66 -2.09 -0.39
CA GLU A 15 8.97 -1.55 -0.04
C GLU A 15 8.88 -0.60 1.15
N LEU A 16 7.96 0.35 1.08
CA LEU A 16 7.78 1.33 2.16
C LEU A 16 7.34 0.65 3.45
N ARG A 17 6.47 -0.35 3.35
CA ARG A 17 6.03 -1.13 4.51
C ARG A 17 7.21 -1.83 5.18
N ARG A 18 8.04 -2.50 4.40
CA ARG A 18 9.21 -3.21 4.93
C ARG A 18 10.22 -2.25 5.54
N ASN A 19 10.45 -1.13 4.88
CA ASN A 19 11.37 -0.10 5.38
C ASN A 19 10.89 0.47 6.70
N ALA A 20 9.57 0.54 6.89
CA ALA A 20 9.00 1.01 8.15
C ALA A 20 8.97 -0.08 9.23
N GLY A 21 9.33 -1.31 8.89
CA GLY A 21 9.42 -2.40 9.84
C GLY A 21 8.11 -3.15 10.09
N TYR A 22 7.12 -3.00 9.21
CA TYR A 22 5.82 -3.65 9.38
C TYR A 22 5.72 -4.95 8.59
N SER A 23 5.10 -5.98 9.22
CA SER A 23 4.59 -7.12 8.49
C SER A 23 3.33 -6.68 7.74
N GLN A 24 2.82 -7.51 6.81
CA GLN A 24 1.57 -7.20 6.13
C GLN A 24 0.41 -7.07 7.12
N GLU A 25 0.37 -7.97 8.12
CA GLU A 25 -0.69 -7.94 9.13
C GLU A 25 -0.64 -6.67 9.98
N GLN A 26 0.56 -6.31 10.45
CA GLN A 26 0.74 -5.10 11.23
C GLN A 26 0.37 -3.85 10.43
N PHE A 27 0.77 -3.82 9.18
CA PHE A 27 0.49 -2.68 8.31
C PHE A 27 -1.01 -2.56 7.99
N ALA A 28 -1.66 -3.69 7.72
CA ALA A 28 -3.10 -3.70 7.48
C ALA A 28 -3.86 -3.15 8.70
N PHE A 29 -3.44 -3.57 9.89
CA PHE A 29 -4.03 -3.07 11.14
C PHE A 29 -3.84 -1.55 11.24
N LYS A 30 -2.63 -1.08 10.96
CA LYS A 30 -2.33 0.36 11.02
C LYS A 30 -3.13 1.15 9.99
N CYS A 31 -3.36 0.58 8.82
CA CYS A 31 -4.16 1.21 7.76
C CYS A 31 -5.67 1.08 7.98
N ASP A 32 -6.08 0.27 8.96
CA ASP A 32 -7.49 -0.04 9.20
C ASP A 32 -8.14 -0.68 7.97
N VAL A 33 -7.46 -1.67 7.40
CA VAL A 33 -7.97 -2.46 6.28
C VAL A 33 -7.65 -3.94 6.53
N ASP A 34 -8.29 -4.80 5.74
CA ASP A 34 -8.08 -6.24 5.85
C ASP A 34 -6.67 -6.61 5.33
N ARG A 35 -6.01 -7.55 6.00
CA ARG A 35 -4.69 -8.05 5.59
C ARG A 35 -4.72 -8.61 4.17
N THR A 36 -5.78 -9.32 3.81
CA THR A 36 -5.94 -9.88 2.46
C THR A 36 -5.92 -8.78 1.42
N TYR A 37 -6.56 -7.65 1.73
CA TYR A 37 -6.60 -6.51 0.82
C TYR A 37 -5.20 -5.91 0.63
N ILE A 38 -4.43 -5.76 1.70
CA ILE A 38 -3.03 -5.28 1.58
C ILE A 38 -2.24 -6.23 0.69
N GLY A 39 -2.39 -7.54 0.87
CA GLY A 39 -1.71 -8.52 0.03
C GLY A 39 -2.06 -8.38 -1.45
N THR A 40 -3.35 -8.18 -1.77
CA THR A 40 -3.77 -8.02 -3.16
C THR A 40 -3.22 -6.74 -3.78
N ILE A 41 -3.13 -5.65 -3.00
CA ILE A 41 -2.55 -4.39 -3.46
C ILE A 41 -1.06 -4.59 -3.76
N GLU A 42 -0.34 -5.22 -2.84
CA GLU A 42 1.11 -5.41 -3.01
C GLU A 42 1.44 -6.32 -4.19
N ARG A 43 0.56 -7.25 -4.52
CA ARG A 43 0.74 -8.11 -5.70
C ARG A 43 0.26 -7.46 -7.00
N GLY A 44 -0.31 -6.27 -6.93
CA GLY A 44 -0.80 -5.57 -8.09
C GLY A 44 -2.10 -6.14 -8.67
N GLU A 45 -2.82 -6.92 -7.86
CA GLU A 45 -4.04 -7.60 -8.32
C GLU A 45 -5.28 -6.74 -8.27
N LYS A 46 -5.26 -5.67 -7.50
CA LYS A 46 -6.39 -4.73 -7.36
C LYS A 46 -5.90 -3.30 -7.33
N SER A 47 -6.70 -2.42 -7.92
CA SER A 47 -6.47 -0.99 -7.78
C SER A 47 -7.01 -0.54 -6.43
N PRO A 48 -6.21 0.13 -5.61
CA PRO A 48 -6.73 0.67 -4.36
C PRO A 48 -7.68 1.83 -4.65
N THR A 49 -8.65 2.01 -3.77
CA THR A 49 -9.53 3.17 -3.84
C THR A 49 -8.76 4.40 -3.34
N LEU A 50 -9.28 5.59 -3.66
CA LEU A 50 -8.68 6.83 -3.15
C LEU A 50 -8.65 6.84 -1.63
N ASN A 51 -9.71 6.32 -1.00
CA ASN A 51 -9.77 6.23 0.46
C ASN A 51 -8.67 5.33 1.01
N THR A 52 -8.41 4.20 0.36
CA THR A 52 -7.33 3.29 0.78
C THR A 52 -5.96 3.93 0.60
N ILE A 53 -5.75 4.67 -0.50
CA ILE A 53 -4.50 5.40 -0.73
C ILE A 53 -4.26 6.38 0.40
N GLU A 54 -5.30 7.09 0.83
CA GLU A 54 -5.20 8.01 1.96
C GLU A 54 -4.79 7.27 3.24
N LYS A 55 -5.43 6.14 3.52
CA LYS A 55 -5.11 5.33 4.71
C LYS A 55 -3.67 4.85 4.69
N ILE A 56 -3.17 4.42 3.52
CA ILE A 56 -1.80 3.96 3.37
C ILE A 56 -0.81 5.11 3.62
N ALA A 57 -1.07 6.27 3.03
CA ALA A 57 -0.21 7.44 3.20
C ALA A 57 -0.15 7.87 4.68
N LEU A 58 -1.30 7.90 5.35
CA LEU A 58 -1.36 8.25 6.76
C LEU A 58 -0.60 7.24 7.62
N ALA A 59 -0.75 5.94 7.34
CA ALA A 59 -0.05 4.90 8.09
C ALA A 59 1.46 5.00 7.94
N LEU A 60 1.93 5.43 6.78
CA LEU A 60 3.35 5.60 6.49
C LEU A 60 3.86 6.99 6.87
N GLU A 61 2.98 7.86 7.35
CA GLU A 61 3.31 9.23 7.76
C GLU A 61 3.96 10.01 6.62
N MET A 62 3.40 9.87 5.42
CA MET A 62 3.88 10.59 4.25
C MET A 62 2.72 11.17 3.45
N SER A 63 3.03 12.12 2.57
CA SER A 63 2.03 12.68 1.67
C SER A 63 1.75 11.70 0.54
N LYS A 64 0.61 11.87 -0.12
CA LYS A 64 0.30 11.08 -1.31
C LYS A 64 1.33 11.32 -2.41
N LYS A 65 1.83 12.54 -2.52
CA LYS A 65 2.89 12.88 -3.47
C LYS A 65 4.14 12.03 -3.23
N GLU A 66 4.55 11.92 -1.97
CA GLU A 66 5.70 11.11 -1.60
C GLU A 66 5.44 9.62 -1.87
N LEU A 67 4.22 9.17 -1.59
CA LEU A 67 3.83 7.78 -1.81
C LEU A 67 3.98 7.40 -3.29
N PHE A 68 3.66 8.32 -4.19
CA PHE A 68 3.72 8.09 -5.64
C PHE A 68 5.05 8.51 -6.27
N ASP A 69 6.05 8.82 -5.48
CA ASP A 69 7.36 9.25 -5.99
C ASP A 69 8.23 8.02 -6.27
N TYR A 70 8.01 7.44 -7.46
CA TYR A 70 8.77 6.27 -7.90
C TYR A 70 8.78 6.12 -9.41
#